data_3586c2eb510de8893e41d5a7371f54e3
#
_entry.id   3586c2eb510de8893e41d5a7371f54e3
#
_cell.length_a   1.000
_cell.length_b   1.000
_cell.length_c   1.000
_cell.angle_alpha   90.00
_cell.angle_beta   90.00
_cell.angle_gamma   90.00
#
_symmetry.space_group_name_H-M   'P 1'
#
loop_
_entity.id
_entity.type
_entity.pdbx_description
1 polymer ?
#
loop_
_entity_poly.entity_id
_entity_poly.type
_entity_poly.pdbx_seq_one_letter_code
_entity_poly.pdbx_strand_id
1 'polypeptide(L)'
;MVEDFVVTLIPEQDQASKHKLRKWAEEIDEKDRIEWISGITSDNRLIHIARRSRGGYGFGSGIDIGAINFSSPVIIEHIDSSYGRYNGFYGIEFIGGDINLVYPPNKAIDYTREPYGIQYTDPNTYTDIYNVELNEEKFRLIKTIDAHYVMSLGRIVDLSKNIKSKLRIELDQEKPFADLLKYHRYIRNLITFLTRISTNEFAVKLLTKDSIDGQEYYKAFANVRFYGDSSSVSSDTLTIQDVLKLDDIGDGIVDLFKLLNNDDKMPNLFFLPDSVKDRCSIKYTQVVDICSAIEIEYKLGRQLEGNSELKIKSRDLAERIIAFVDSIKTEEILKIKAKNIVGSTLKNYSPSLKDKIKFLYNLHKDGLEVVTNSYHFMSSFTDEKFYEYINKFTNMRHSTAHQKMIWNGGEAIYTHIMILIYFSIFERANIGKDIAIKSIDNGFKNIF
;
A
#
# COMPACT_ATOMS: atom_id res chain seq x y z
N MET A 1 12.32 -3.28 -10.18
CA MET A 1 13.05 -2.00 -10.37
C MET A 1 11.99 -0.98 -10.76
N VAL A 2 11.78 0.01 -9.94
CA VAL A 2 10.85 1.10 -10.28
C VAL A 2 11.64 2.00 -11.25
N GLU A 3 11.19 2.06 -12.50
CA GLU A 3 11.77 2.99 -13.46
C GLU A 3 11.33 4.40 -13.07
N ASP A 4 12.24 5.36 -13.01
CA ASP A 4 11.97 6.77 -12.74
C ASP A 4 11.67 7.53 -14.06
N PHE A 5 11.07 8.70 -14.00
CA PHE A 5 11.00 9.58 -15.16
C PHE A 5 12.41 9.91 -15.63
N VAL A 6 12.69 9.72 -16.90
CA VAL A 6 13.95 10.17 -17.50
C VAL A 6 13.83 11.65 -17.85
N VAL A 7 14.62 12.46 -17.18
CA VAL A 7 14.69 13.91 -17.45
C VAL A 7 15.99 14.20 -18.16
N THR A 8 15.89 14.89 -19.28
CA THR A 8 17.05 15.33 -20.07
C THR A 8 17.21 16.83 -19.91
N LEU A 9 18.33 17.25 -19.31
CA LEU A 9 18.73 18.66 -19.27
C LEU A 9 19.66 18.96 -20.44
N ILE A 10 19.26 19.91 -21.28
CA ILE A 10 20.04 20.39 -22.41
C ILE A 10 20.57 21.77 -22.02
N PRO A 11 21.89 21.98 -21.90
CA PRO A 11 22.44 23.31 -21.61
C PRO A 11 22.24 24.23 -22.78
N GLU A 12 22.18 25.52 -22.52
CA GLU A 12 22.34 26.53 -23.55
C GLU A 12 23.71 26.35 -24.24
N GLN A 13 23.83 26.79 -25.52
CA GLN A 13 25.02 26.49 -26.32
C GLN A 13 26.31 27.22 -25.87
N ASP A 14 26.22 28.06 -24.85
CA ASP A 14 27.38 28.77 -24.30
C ASP A 14 28.19 27.86 -23.32
N GLN A 15 29.52 28.12 -23.29
CA GLN A 15 30.42 27.34 -22.44
C GLN A 15 30.20 27.53 -20.95
N ALA A 16 29.67 28.66 -20.50
CA ALA A 16 29.44 28.92 -19.08
C ALA A 16 28.27 28.09 -18.57
N SER A 17 27.19 27.94 -19.33
CA SER A 17 26.03 27.10 -19.03
C SER A 17 26.44 25.61 -19.02
N LYS A 18 27.25 25.17 -19.97
CA LYS A 18 27.79 23.81 -20.02
C LYS A 18 28.66 23.50 -18.78
N HIS A 19 29.53 24.44 -18.37
CA HIS A 19 30.40 24.29 -17.22
C HIS A 19 29.59 24.25 -15.89
N LYS A 20 28.59 25.11 -15.74
CA LYS A 20 27.69 25.12 -14.58
C LYS A 20 26.92 23.80 -14.45
N LEU A 21 26.39 23.29 -15.57
CA LEU A 21 25.65 22.03 -15.59
C LEU A 21 26.56 20.84 -15.19
N ARG A 22 27.80 20.82 -15.71
CA ARG A 22 28.79 19.81 -15.36
C ARG A 22 29.16 19.85 -13.87
N LYS A 23 29.51 21.02 -13.37
CA LYS A 23 29.85 21.20 -11.94
C LYS A 23 28.69 20.78 -11.04
N TRP A 24 27.48 21.18 -11.38
CA TRP A 24 26.28 20.78 -10.68
C TRP A 24 26.09 19.24 -10.70
N ALA A 25 26.35 18.57 -11.82
CA ALA A 25 26.26 17.12 -11.94
C ALA A 25 27.30 16.40 -11.05
N GLU A 26 28.52 16.91 -11.00
CA GLU A 26 29.60 16.36 -10.17
C GLU A 26 29.35 16.55 -8.67
N GLU A 27 28.82 17.70 -8.23
CA GLU A 27 28.55 18.01 -6.83
C GLU A 27 27.43 17.15 -6.22
N ILE A 28 26.50 16.61 -7.03
CA ILE A 28 25.36 15.84 -6.53
C ILE A 28 25.71 14.37 -6.27
N ASP A 29 26.71 13.82 -6.94
CA ASP A 29 27.11 12.42 -6.74
C ASP A 29 27.65 12.14 -5.33
N GLU A 30 28.06 13.16 -4.60
CA GLU A 30 28.60 13.03 -3.25
C GLU A 30 27.52 13.00 -2.13
N LYS A 31 26.24 13.31 -2.47
CA LYS A 31 25.18 13.45 -1.47
C LYS A 31 24.02 12.48 -1.73
N ASP A 32 23.80 11.57 -0.79
CA ASP A 32 22.62 10.68 -0.77
C ASP A 32 21.28 11.45 -0.49
N ARG A 33 21.10 12.63 -1.13
CA ARG A 33 19.93 13.48 -0.92
C ARG A 33 19.13 13.66 -2.20
N ILE A 34 17.81 13.69 -2.06
CA ILE A 34 16.93 14.17 -3.14
C ILE A 34 17.15 15.67 -3.28
N GLU A 35 17.59 16.11 -4.44
CA GLU A 35 17.70 17.52 -4.78
C GLU A 35 16.57 17.93 -5.71
N TRP A 36 16.12 19.17 -5.56
CA TRP A 36 15.06 19.75 -6.37
C TRP A 36 15.62 20.73 -7.38
N ILE A 37 15.30 20.52 -8.64
CA ILE A 37 15.62 21.44 -9.72
C ILE A 37 14.35 22.22 -10.01
N SER A 38 14.45 23.54 -10.03
CA SER A 38 13.33 24.42 -10.39
C SER A 38 13.58 25.05 -11.75
N GLY A 39 12.55 25.11 -12.56
CA GLY A 39 12.57 25.70 -13.89
C GLY A 39 11.22 26.31 -14.26
N ILE A 40 11.15 26.88 -15.47
CA ILE A 40 9.93 27.44 -16.03
C ILE A 40 9.64 26.70 -17.33
N THR A 41 8.41 26.27 -17.51
CA THR A 41 7.93 25.61 -18.73
C THR A 41 7.73 26.63 -19.86
N SER A 42 7.59 26.16 -21.11
CA SER A 42 7.38 27.03 -22.28
C SER A 42 6.09 27.87 -22.20
N ASP A 43 5.11 27.39 -21.43
CA ASP A 43 3.86 28.11 -21.12
C ASP A 43 3.92 28.91 -19.81
N ASN A 44 5.14 29.22 -19.36
CA ASN A 44 5.44 30.10 -18.23
C ASN A 44 4.94 29.60 -16.86
N ARG A 45 4.86 28.28 -16.67
CA ARG A 45 4.55 27.66 -15.38
C ARG A 45 5.81 27.22 -14.65
N LEU A 46 5.85 27.38 -13.33
CA LEU A 46 6.95 26.91 -12.52
C LEU A 46 6.89 25.38 -12.40
N ILE A 47 8.03 24.72 -12.57
CA ILE A 47 8.18 23.28 -12.43
C ILE A 47 9.29 22.97 -11.43
N HIS A 48 9.07 21.96 -10.58
CA HIS A 48 10.08 21.40 -9.69
C HIS A 48 10.23 19.91 -9.99
N ILE A 49 11.46 19.47 -10.16
CA ILE A 49 11.81 18.10 -10.52
C ILE A 49 12.72 17.55 -9.42
N ALA A 50 12.30 16.46 -8.79
CA ALA A 50 13.11 15.76 -7.82
C ALA A 50 14.17 14.93 -8.56
N ARG A 51 15.43 14.97 -8.11
CA ARG A 51 16.51 14.13 -8.61
C ARG A 51 16.97 13.14 -7.56
N ARG A 52 17.14 11.88 -7.93
CA ARG A 52 17.85 10.90 -7.11
C ARG A 52 19.35 10.97 -7.38
N SER A 53 20.16 10.87 -6.34
CA SER A 53 21.62 10.93 -6.42
C SER A 53 22.28 9.76 -7.18
N ARG A 54 21.55 8.67 -7.42
CA ARG A 54 22.03 7.49 -8.15
C ARG A 54 21.31 7.31 -9.48
N GLY A 55 21.69 8.07 -10.48
CA GLY A 55 21.25 7.89 -11.86
C GLY A 55 22.46 7.79 -12.77
N GLY A 56 22.55 6.76 -13.62
CA GLY A 56 23.66 6.59 -14.56
C GLY A 56 23.77 7.79 -15.49
N TYR A 57 24.96 8.33 -15.62
CA TYR A 57 25.27 9.40 -16.56
C TYR A 57 25.48 8.81 -17.95
N GLY A 58 24.72 9.27 -18.92
CA GLY A 58 25.09 9.13 -20.31
C GLY A 58 26.03 10.30 -20.71
N PHE A 59 27.32 10.22 -20.42
CA PHE A 59 28.27 11.13 -20.99
C PHE A 59 28.51 10.74 -22.44
N GLY A 60 28.13 11.61 -23.38
CA GLY A 60 28.71 11.55 -24.72
C GLY A 60 30.23 11.74 -24.60
N SER A 61 31.00 10.82 -25.17
CA SER A 61 32.45 10.89 -25.20
C SER A 61 32.89 12.07 -26.09
N GLY A 62 33.15 13.21 -25.46
CA GLY A 62 33.61 14.40 -26.16
C GLY A 62 33.56 15.63 -25.29
N ILE A 63 34.37 16.64 -25.64
CA ILE A 63 34.48 17.93 -24.96
C ILE A 63 33.14 18.71 -24.89
N ASP A 64 32.15 18.30 -25.66
CA ASP A 64 30.81 18.89 -25.70
C ASP A 64 29.80 18.06 -24.95
N ILE A 65 29.39 18.51 -23.76
CA ILE A 65 28.26 17.95 -23.03
C ILE A 65 26.97 18.39 -23.73
N GLY A 66 26.40 17.52 -24.55
CA GLY A 66 25.17 17.81 -25.27
C GLY A 66 23.92 17.75 -24.41
N ALA A 67 23.89 16.88 -23.40
CA ALA A 67 22.75 16.71 -22.51
C ALA A 67 23.13 15.90 -21.27
N ILE A 68 22.43 16.11 -20.16
CA ILE A 68 22.51 15.26 -18.96
C ILE A 68 21.17 14.59 -18.74
N ASN A 69 21.17 13.28 -18.66
CA ASN A 69 20.00 12.49 -18.32
C ASN A 69 20.05 12.07 -16.85
N PHE A 70 18.94 12.22 -16.13
CA PHE A 70 18.80 11.71 -14.78
C PHE A 70 17.39 11.15 -14.54
N SER A 71 17.28 10.29 -13.54
CA SER A 71 16.00 9.74 -13.11
C SER A 71 15.32 10.66 -12.11
N SER A 72 14.03 10.89 -12.29
CA SER A 72 13.20 11.65 -11.35
C SER A 72 12.04 10.81 -10.83
N PRO A 73 11.88 10.66 -9.51
CA PRO A 73 10.72 9.99 -8.94
C PRO A 73 9.48 10.90 -8.90
N VAL A 74 9.65 12.23 -8.94
CA VAL A 74 8.55 13.19 -8.73
C VAL A 74 8.75 14.45 -9.56
N ILE A 75 7.68 14.87 -10.21
CA ILE A 75 7.58 16.15 -10.91
C ILE A 75 6.40 16.94 -10.35
N ILE A 76 6.65 18.17 -9.92
CA ILE A 76 5.64 19.13 -9.46
C ILE A 76 5.51 20.23 -10.53
N GLU A 77 4.30 20.46 -11.01
CA GLU A 77 4.01 21.47 -12.02
C GLU A 77 2.96 22.45 -11.48
N HIS A 78 3.30 23.74 -11.37
CA HIS A 78 2.36 24.75 -10.91
C HIS A 78 1.19 24.92 -11.88
N ILE A 79 -0.01 25.14 -11.35
CA ILE A 79 -1.23 25.27 -12.16
C ILE A 79 -1.25 26.63 -12.85
N ASP A 80 -0.84 27.68 -12.13
CA ASP A 80 -0.87 29.06 -12.61
C ASP A 80 0.53 29.67 -12.70
N SER A 81 0.79 30.46 -13.74
CA SER A 81 2.04 31.18 -13.93
C SER A 81 2.21 32.39 -12.99
N SER A 82 1.11 32.90 -12.44
CA SER A 82 1.04 34.18 -11.70
C SER A 82 1.25 34.06 -10.19
N TYR A 83 1.33 32.86 -9.65
CA TYR A 83 1.43 32.67 -8.19
C TYR A 83 2.87 32.54 -7.73
N GLY A 84 3.10 33.14 -6.56
CA GLY A 84 4.41 33.22 -5.92
C GLY A 84 5.14 31.88 -5.82
N ARG A 85 6.44 31.96 -5.61
CA ARG A 85 7.31 30.80 -5.44
C ARG A 85 6.94 30.08 -4.14
N TYR A 86 6.10 29.07 -4.22
CA TYR A 86 5.86 28.17 -3.09
C TYR A 86 7.05 27.23 -2.93
N ASN A 87 7.60 27.16 -1.74
CA ASN A 87 8.70 26.25 -1.41
C ASN A 87 8.21 25.02 -0.62
N GLY A 88 6.91 24.94 -0.36
CA GLY A 88 6.27 23.92 0.41
C GLY A 88 4.77 23.84 0.16
N PHE A 89 4.08 23.07 0.95
CA PHE A 89 2.64 22.81 0.84
C PHE A 89 1.99 22.71 2.23
N TYR A 90 0.73 23.07 2.32
CA TYR A 90 -0.12 22.93 3.50
C TYR A 90 -1.08 21.74 3.42
N GLY A 91 -1.14 21.07 2.29
CA GLY A 91 -1.96 19.88 2.11
C GLY A 91 -1.70 19.20 0.78
N ILE A 92 -2.19 17.97 0.69
CA ILE A 92 -2.10 17.12 -0.50
C ILE A 92 -3.47 16.53 -0.77
N GLU A 93 -3.93 16.64 -2.00
CA GLU A 93 -5.20 16.09 -2.44
C GLU A 93 -4.96 14.99 -3.47
N PHE A 94 -5.56 13.83 -3.24
CA PHE A 94 -5.54 12.65 -4.10
C PHE A 94 -6.92 12.48 -4.71
N ILE A 95 -7.03 12.32 -6.04
CA ILE A 95 -8.29 12.51 -6.77
C ILE A 95 -8.54 11.41 -7.78
N GLY A 96 -9.73 10.85 -7.78
CA GLY A 96 -10.19 9.94 -8.84
C GLY A 96 -9.48 8.60 -8.86
N GLY A 97 -9.42 7.95 -10.03
CA GLY A 97 -8.81 6.64 -10.18
C GLY A 97 -9.31 5.61 -9.14
N ASP A 98 -8.39 4.94 -8.49
CA ASP A 98 -8.70 3.91 -7.47
C ASP A 98 -9.43 4.47 -6.25
N ILE A 99 -9.33 5.78 -5.98
CA ILE A 99 -10.09 6.42 -4.90
C ILE A 99 -11.59 6.38 -5.20
N ASN A 100 -12.00 6.52 -6.47
CA ASN A 100 -13.40 6.36 -6.87
C ASN A 100 -13.95 4.95 -6.62
N LEU A 101 -13.09 3.95 -6.59
CA LEU A 101 -13.48 2.56 -6.32
C LEU A 101 -13.68 2.31 -4.83
N VAL A 102 -12.72 2.76 -4.01
CA VAL A 102 -12.75 2.54 -2.54
C VAL A 102 -13.71 3.50 -1.84
N TYR A 103 -14.01 4.63 -2.45
CA TYR A 103 -15.01 5.61 -2.01
C TYR A 103 -15.85 6.07 -3.21
N PRO A 104 -16.95 5.35 -3.55
CA PRO A 104 -17.70 5.59 -4.78
C PRO A 104 -18.35 6.97 -4.84
N PRO A 105 -18.15 7.74 -5.94
CA PRO A 105 -18.63 9.10 -6.06
C PRO A 105 -20.14 9.21 -6.29
N ASN A 106 -20.84 8.11 -6.59
CA ASN A 106 -22.30 8.07 -6.77
C ASN A 106 -23.10 8.51 -5.53
N LYS A 107 -22.47 8.53 -4.36
CA LYS A 107 -23.08 9.04 -3.13
C LYS A 107 -23.41 10.52 -3.15
N ALA A 108 -22.75 11.28 -4.00
CA ALA A 108 -23.04 12.70 -4.18
C ALA A 108 -24.25 12.96 -5.06
N ILE A 109 -24.90 11.90 -5.56
CA ILE A 109 -26.01 12.00 -6.50
C ILE A 109 -27.18 11.19 -5.97
N ASP A 110 -28.35 11.84 -5.92
CA ASP A 110 -29.62 11.20 -5.67
C ASP A 110 -30.47 11.21 -6.94
N TYR A 111 -31.09 10.07 -7.28
CA TYR A 111 -31.98 9.93 -8.41
C TYR A 111 -33.40 10.09 -7.94
N THR A 112 -34.07 11.19 -8.33
CA THR A 112 -35.48 11.38 -8.04
C THR A 112 -36.36 10.72 -9.13
N ARG A 113 -37.39 9.97 -8.71
CA ARG A 113 -38.31 9.30 -9.65
C ARG A 113 -39.37 10.21 -10.17
N GLU A 114 -39.77 11.23 -9.39
CA GLU A 114 -40.79 12.19 -9.77
C GLU A 114 -40.44 13.60 -9.26
N PRO A 115 -40.22 14.59 -10.13
CA PRO A 115 -39.91 14.42 -11.56
C PRO A 115 -38.60 13.70 -11.76
N TYR A 116 -38.46 12.93 -12.84
CA TYR A 116 -37.19 12.28 -13.17
C TYR A 116 -36.08 13.32 -13.21
N GLY A 117 -35.15 13.20 -12.30
CA GLY A 117 -34.10 14.17 -12.16
C GLY A 117 -32.89 13.62 -11.37
N ILE A 118 -31.85 14.40 -11.42
CA ILE A 118 -30.65 14.16 -10.63
C ILE A 118 -30.54 15.30 -9.63
N GLN A 119 -30.49 14.96 -8.36
CA GLN A 119 -30.28 15.89 -7.27
C GLN A 119 -28.91 15.64 -6.65
N TYR A 120 -28.16 16.70 -6.36
CA TYR A 120 -26.92 16.58 -5.61
C TYR A 120 -27.23 16.46 -4.12
N THR A 121 -26.59 15.48 -3.50
CA THR A 121 -26.66 15.27 -2.06
C THR A 121 -25.87 16.36 -1.32
N ASP A 122 -26.27 16.71 -0.11
CA ASP A 122 -25.52 17.65 0.73
C ASP A 122 -24.08 17.16 0.94
N PRO A 123 -23.04 17.99 0.62
CA PRO A 123 -21.64 17.65 0.84
C PRO A 123 -21.33 17.16 2.25
N ASN A 124 -22.02 17.64 3.26
CA ASN A 124 -21.82 17.19 4.64
C ASN A 124 -22.16 15.72 4.86
N THR A 125 -22.99 15.12 4.02
CA THR A 125 -23.39 13.70 4.14
C THR A 125 -22.33 12.73 3.63
N TYR A 126 -21.39 13.20 2.81
CA TYR A 126 -20.32 12.40 2.23
C TYR A 126 -18.91 12.97 2.52
N THR A 127 -18.81 13.90 3.46
CA THR A 127 -17.51 14.43 3.88
C THR A 127 -17.23 14.03 5.31
N ASP A 128 -16.17 13.24 5.53
CA ASP A 128 -15.71 12.89 6.86
C ASP A 128 -14.30 13.44 7.09
N ILE A 129 -14.08 13.93 8.29
CA ILE A 129 -12.82 14.55 8.72
C ILE A 129 -12.28 13.76 9.91
N TYR A 130 -11.09 13.21 9.77
CA TYR A 130 -10.41 12.42 10.78
C TYR A 130 -9.15 13.13 11.25
N ASN A 131 -8.99 13.28 12.57
CA ASN A 131 -7.74 13.74 13.16
C ASN A 131 -6.78 12.57 13.31
N VAL A 132 -5.63 12.66 12.67
CA VAL A 132 -4.61 11.61 12.67
C VAL A 132 -3.36 12.14 13.38
N GLU A 133 -2.83 11.33 14.31
CA GLU A 133 -1.52 11.52 14.90
C GLU A 133 -0.67 10.30 14.56
N LEU A 134 0.40 10.50 13.79
CA LEU A 134 1.28 9.45 13.30
C LEU A 134 2.73 9.95 13.28
N ASN A 135 3.64 9.20 13.89
CA ASN A 135 5.07 9.54 13.95
C ASN A 135 5.31 10.99 14.44
N GLU A 136 4.64 11.37 15.54
CA GLU A 136 4.70 12.71 16.16
C GLU A 136 4.12 13.86 15.31
N GLU A 137 3.56 13.57 14.15
CA GLU A 137 2.89 14.53 13.30
C GLU A 137 1.37 14.47 13.45
N LYS A 138 0.76 15.66 13.48
CA LYS A 138 -0.70 15.81 13.51
C LYS A 138 -1.18 16.39 12.19
N PHE A 139 -2.22 15.78 11.63
CA PHE A 139 -2.85 16.24 10.40
C PHE A 139 -4.30 15.77 10.33
N ARG A 140 -5.07 16.35 9.42
CA ARG A 140 -6.43 15.92 9.13
C ARG A 140 -6.43 15.06 7.87
N LEU A 141 -7.02 13.88 7.96
CA LEU A 141 -7.35 13.05 6.80
C LEU A 141 -8.84 13.27 6.48
N ILE A 142 -9.13 13.71 5.27
CA ILE A 142 -10.48 14.04 4.83
C ILE A 142 -10.83 13.15 3.63
N LYS A 143 -11.96 12.45 3.71
CA LYS A 143 -12.58 11.84 2.54
C LYS A 143 -13.77 12.68 2.12
N THR A 144 -13.89 12.98 0.83
CA THR A 144 -14.98 13.78 0.28
C THR A 144 -15.17 13.49 -1.20
N ILE A 145 -16.23 14.05 -1.78
CA ILE A 145 -16.54 13.94 -3.21
C ILE A 145 -16.59 15.35 -3.78
N ASP A 146 -15.89 15.55 -4.89
CA ASP A 146 -15.93 16.77 -5.67
C ASP A 146 -17.03 16.65 -6.72
N ALA A 147 -18.15 17.26 -6.47
CA ALA A 147 -19.27 17.34 -7.38
C ALA A 147 -19.31 18.73 -8.01
N HIS A 148 -18.57 18.93 -9.09
CA HIS A 148 -18.66 20.20 -9.83
C HIS A 148 -19.97 20.27 -10.59
N TYR A 149 -20.77 21.30 -10.27
CA TYR A 149 -21.98 21.61 -10.97
C TYR A 149 -21.66 22.09 -12.40
N VAL A 150 -21.80 21.20 -13.38
CA VAL A 150 -21.70 21.62 -14.78
C VAL A 150 -23.12 21.87 -15.27
N MET A 151 -23.57 23.11 -15.18
CA MET A 151 -24.74 23.57 -15.94
C MET A 151 -24.37 23.63 -17.43
N SER A 152 -24.68 22.60 -18.18
CA SER A 152 -24.71 22.71 -19.63
C SER A 152 -26.15 22.75 -20.12
N LEU A 153 -26.56 23.91 -20.60
CA LEU A 153 -27.82 24.09 -21.27
C LEU A 153 -27.93 23.11 -22.46
N GLY A 154 -28.78 22.09 -22.30
CA GLY A 154 -29.22 21.25 -23.42
C GLY A 154 -28.35 20.08 -23.84
N ARG A 155 -27.31 19.69 -23.11
CA ARG A 155 -26.53 18.46 -23.37
C ARG A 155 -26.59 17.51 -22.19
N ILE A 156 -26.72 16.20 -22.48
CA ILE A 156 -26.53 15.16 -21.46
C ILE A 156 -25.06 15.25 -21.02
N VAL A 157 -24.82 15.75 -19.82
CA VAL A 157 -23.49 15.81 -19.23
C VAL A 157 -23.16 14.42 -18.70
N ASP A 158 -22.03 13.87 -19.10
CA ASP A 158 -21.51 12.65 -18.50
C ASP A 158 -21.06 12.97 -17.06
N LEU A 159 -21.96 12.78 -16.12
CA LEU A 159 -21.75 13.09 -14.69
C LEU A 159 -20.57 12.29 -14.12
N SER A 160 -20.30 11.10 -14.67
CA SER A 160 -19.21 10.25 -14.21
C SER A 160 -17.82 10.89 -14.38
N LYS A 161 -17.67 11.79 -15.36
CA LYS A 161 -16.41 12.49 -15.61
C LYS A 161 -16.20 13.70 -14.70
N ASN A 162 -17.26 14.24 -14.13
CA ASN A 162 -17.23 15.50 -13.38
C ASN A 162 -17.31 15.29 -11.86
N ILE A 163 -17.68 14.09 -11.41
CA ILE A 163 -17.76 13.76 -10.00
C ILE A 163 -16.62 12.82 -9.66
N LYS A 164 -15.77 13.23 -8.74
CA LYS A 164 -14.58 12.48 -8.33
C LYS A 164 -14.47 12.42 -6.83
N SER A 165 -14.18 11.25 -6.32
CA SER A 165 -13.83 11.08 -4.92
C SER A 165 -12.42 11.60 -4.64
N LYS A 166 -12.22 12.10 -3.44
CA LYS A 166 -10.99 12.70 -2.97
C LYS A 166 -10.62 12.20 -1.59
N LEU A 167 -9.33 11.96 -1.41
CA LEU A 167 -8.71 11.88 -0.11
C LEU A 167 -7.76 13.07 0.02
N ARG A 168 -7.84 13.78 1.15
CA ARG A 168 -7.00 14.96 1.39
C ARG A 168 -6.30 14.84 2.72
N ILE A 169 -5.02 15.18 2.74
CA ILE A 169 -4.26 15.41 3.96
C ILE A 169 -4.10 16.91 4.12
N GLU A 170 -4.56 17.46 5.24
CA GLU A 170 -4.40 18.87 5.60
C GLU A 170 -3.47 19.01 6.78
N LEU A 171 -2.53 19.93 6.67
CA LEU A 171 -1.45 20.16 7.61
C LEU A 171 -1.63 21.54 8.28
N ASP A 172 -1.33 21.61 9.57
CA ASP A 172 -1.40 22.90 10.29
C ASP A 172 -0.24 23.83 9.90
N GLN A 173 0.91 23.24 9.52
CA GLN A 173 2.12 23.96 9.15
C GLN A 173 2.56 23.61 7.73
N GLU A 174 3.23 24.56 7.07
CA GLU A 174 3.85 24.30 5.77
C GLU A 174 4.93 23.22 5.87
N LYS A 175 4.92 22.30 4.92
CA LYS A 175 5.92 21.23 4.79
C LYS A 175 6.72 21.43 3.50
N PRO A 176 8.03 21.15 3.54
CA PRO A 176 8.87 21.23 2.36
C PRO A 176 8.51 20.12 1.35
N PHE A 177 8.80 20.33 0.07
CA PHE A 177 8.56 19.32 -0.98
C PHE A 177 9.29 17.99 -0.71
N ALA A 178 10.36 17.99 0.06
CA ALA A 178 11.07 16.77 0.46
C ALA A 178 10.16 15.77 1.22
N ASP A 179 9.16 16.25 1.95
CA ASP A 179 8.23 15.42 2.71
C ASP A 179 7.12 14.82 1.84
N LEU A 180 7.00 15.23 0.58
CA LEU A 180 5.91 14.84 -0.31
C LEU A 180 5.82 13.32 -0.49
N LEU A 181 6.96 12.64 -0.69
CA LEU A 181 7.02 11.19 -0.84
C LEU A 181 6.47 10.43 0.36
N LYS A 182 6.64 10.99 1.57
CA LYS A 182 6.12 10.40 2.81
C LYS A 182 4.59 10.38 2.81
N TYR A 183 3.95 11.51 2.51
CA TYR A 183 2.48 11.59 2.50
C TYR A 183 1.87 10.83 1.33
N HIS A 184 2.54 10.81 0.17
CA HIS A 184 2.15 9.98 -0.96
C HIS A 184 2.16 8.49 -0.57
N ARG A 185 3.23 8.02 0.09
CA ARG A 185 3.32 6.64 0.61
C ARG A 185 2.16 6.32 1.56
N TYR A 186 1.78 7.26 2.42
CA TYR A 186 0.70 7.05 3.38
C TYR A 186 -0.63 6.71 2.70
N ILE A 187 -1.00 7.48 1.70
CA ILE A 187 -2.23 7.22 0.93
C ILE A 187 -2.08 5.99 0.05
N ARG A 188 -0.92 5.82 -0.59
CA ARG A 188 -0.66 4.65 -1.42
C ARG A 188 -0.80 3.34 -0.63
N ASN A 189 -0.26 3.27 0.59
CA ASN A 189 -0.40 2.09 1.45
C ASN A 189 -1.87 1.79 1.76
N LEU A 190 -2.66 2.82 2.08
CA LEU A 190 -4.09 2.67 2.31
C LEU A 190 -4.81 2.15 1.05
N ILE A 191 -4.59 2.79 -0.10
CA ILE A 191 -5.24 2.38 -1.36
C ILE A 191 -4.79 0.98 -1.78
N THR A 192 -3.50 0.66 -1.69
CA THR A 192 -2.97 -0.70 -1.95
C THR A 192 -3.69 -1.76 -1.09
N PHE A 193 -3.86 -1.50 0.20
CA PHE A 193 -4.59 -2.40 1.09
C PHE A 193 -6.05 -2.56 0.64
N LEU A 194 -6.73 -1.47 0.33
CA LEU A 194 -8.16 -1.48 -0.02
C LEU A 194 -8.42 -2.09 -1.40
N THR A 195 -7.56 -1.80 -2.39
CA THR A 195 -7.70 -2.32 -3.76
C THR A 195 -7.11 -3.71 -3.93
N ARG A 196 -6.24 -4.14 -3.01
CA ARG A 196 -5.47 -5.39 -3.09
C ARG A 196 -4.57 -5.46 -4.34
N ILE A 197 -4.08 -4.32 -4.79
CA ILE A 197 -3.15 -4.17 -5.91
C ILE A 197 -2.05 -3.20 -5.51
N SER A 198 -0.80 -3.53 -5.86
CA SER A 198 0.36 -2.71 -5.48
C SER A 198 0.53 -1.45 -6.35
N THR A 199 0.02 -1.47 -7.59
CA THR A 199 0.00 -0.28 -8.45
C THR A 199 -1.32 0.44 -8.30
N ASN A 200 -1.24 1.74 -8.01
CA ASN A 200 -2.43 2.57 -7.81
C ASN A 200 -2.44 3.73 -8.82
N GLU A 201 -3.65 4.12 -9.22
CA GLU A 201 -3.88 5.23 -10.13
C GLU A 201 -4.73 6.31 -9.45
N PHE A 202 -4.19 7.51 -9.31
CA PHE A 202 -4.92 8.71 -8.86
C PHE A 202 -4.14 9.97 -9.25
N ALA A 203 -4.85 11.09 -9.43
CA ALA A 203 -4.22 12.38 -9.62
C ALA A 203 -3.85 13.00 -8.27
N VAL A 204 -2.75 13.74 -8.21
CA VAL A 204 -2.28 14.39 -6.98
C VAL A 204 -2.13 15.88 -7.19
N LYS A 205 -2.62 16.67 -6.23
CA LYS A 205 -2.47 18.12 -6.19
C LYS A 205 -1.89 18.57 -4.85
N LEU A 206 -1.06 19.62 -4.89
CA LEU A 206 -0.59 20.30 -3.71
C LEU A 206 -1.48 21.49 -3.39
N LEU A 207 -1.69 21.67 -2.09
CA LEU A 207 -2.56 22.73 -1.57
C LEU A 207 -1.74 23.74 -0.78
N THR A 208 -2.09 25.01 -0.96
CA THR A 208 -1.67 26.12 -0.11
C THR A 208 -2.85 26.61 0.71
N LYS A 209 -2.59 27.36 1.77
CA LYS A 209 -3.60 28.13 2.50
C LYS A 209 -3.77 29.48 1.84
N ASP A 210 -5.00 29.86 1.62
CA ASP A 210 -5.40 31.17 1.15
C ASP A 210 -6.53 31.69 2.05
N SER A 211 -6.85 32.98 2.02
CA SER A 211 -7.91 33.55 2.84
C SER A 211 -8.82 34.46 2.02
N ILE A 212 -10.11 34.32 2.21
CA ILE A 212 -11.13 35.23 1.69
C ILE A 212 -11.96 35.72 2.88
N ASP A 213 -12.07 37.02 3.01
CA ASP A 213 -12.82 37.67 4.10
C ASP A 213 -12.47 37.19 5.51
N GLY A 214 -11.20 36.85 5.73
CA GLY A 214 -10.69 36.34 7.02
C GLY A 214 -10.96 34.86 7.29
N GLN A 215 -11.55 34.15 6.33
CA GLN A 215 -11.71 32.67 6.39
C GLN A 215 -10.61 31.99 5.60
N GLU A 216 -9.85 31.13 6.28
CA GLU A 216 -8.82 30.31 5.64
C GLU A 216 -9.46 29.15 4.84
N TYR A 217 -8.94 28.91 3.65
CA TYR A 217 -9.29 27.76 2.82
C TYR A 217 -8.07 27.18 2.12
N TYR A 218 -8.17 25.91 1.72
CA TYR A 218 -7.11 25.24 0.99
C TYR A 218 -7.34 25.36 -0.52
N LYS A 219 -6.33 25.85 -1.23
CA LYS A 219 -6.35 26.06 -2.69
C LYS A 219 -5.28 25.22 -3.37
N ALA A 220 -5.66 24.50 -4.43
CA ALA A 220 -4.70 23.77 -5.24
C ALA A 220 -3.81 24.75 -6.04
N PHE A 221 -2.49 24.58 -5.95
CA PHE A 221 -1.53 25.41 -6.66
C PHE A 221 -0.63 24.64 -7.62
N ALA A 222 -0.49 23.31 -7.43
CA ALA A 222 0.35 22.48 -8.30
C ALA A 222 -0.24 21.09 -8.50
N ASN A 223 0.02 20.51 -9.67
CA ASN A 223 -0.17 19.10 -9.95
C ASN A 223 1.13 18.34 -9.69
N VAL A 224 1.01 17.10 -9.20
CA VAL A 224 2.17 16.24 -8.95
C VAL A 224 2.06 14.98 -9.78
N ARG A 225 3.17 14.56 -10.37
CA ARG A 225 3.31 13.27 -11.03
C ARG A 225 4.36 12.46 -10.29
N PHE A 226 3.98 11.28 -9.84
CA PHE A 226 4.91 10.30 -9.30
C PHE A 226 5.21 9.25 -10.34
N TYR A 227 6.47 8.82 -10.42
CA TYR A 227 6.82 7.68 -11.25
C TYR A 227 6.28 6.39 -10.61
N GLY A 228 5.70 5.53 -11.44
CA GLY A 228 5.07 4.29 -10.98
C GLY A 228 3.58 4.41 -10.67
N ASP A 229 3.02 5.61 -10.61
CA ASP A 229 1.58 5.82 -10.71
C ASP A 229 1.23 5.76 -12.20
N SER A 230 1.15 4.54 -12.72
CA SER A 230 1.11 4.35 -14.17
C SER A 230 -0.21 4.80 -14.77
N SER A 231 -0.12 5.71 -15.73
CA SER A 231 -1.18 6.01 -16.70
C SER A 231 -1.30 4.94 -17.81
N SER A 232 -0.60 3.82 -17.72
CA SER A 232 -0.75 2.74 -18.69
C SER A 232 -1.99 1.93 -18.33
N VAL A 233 -3.11 2.36 -18.88
CA VAL A 233 -4.38 1.64 -18.91
C VAL A 233 -4.13 0.19 -19.31
N SER A 234 -4.10 -0.72 -18.34
CA SER A 234 -4.38 -2.10 -18.65
C SER A 234 -5.88 -2.17 -18.92
N SER A 235 -6.29 -2.84 -20.00
CA SER A 235 -7.69 -3.02 -20.38
C SER A 235 -8.54 -3.74 -19.34
N ASP A 236 -7.92 -4.23 -18.27
CA ASP A 236 -8.55 -4.92 -17.17
C ASP A 236 -8.68 -3.95 -15.98
N THR A 237 -9.80 -3.28 -15.90
CA THR A 237 -10.10 -2.32 -14.84
C THR A 237 -10.69 -3.01 -13.62
N LEU A 238 -10.21 -2.61 -12.42
CA LEU A 238 -10.88 -2.91 -11.16
C LEU A 238 -12.33 -2.41 -11.19
N THR A 239 -13.23 -3.15 -10.58
CA THR A 239 -14.61 -2.71 -10.35
C THR A 239 -14.84 -2.36 -8.87
N ILE A 240 -15.92 -1.64 -8.59
CA ILE A 240 -16.34 -1.31 -7.23
C ILE A 240 -16.55 -2.56 -6.36
N GLN A 241 -16.83 -3.70 -6.97
CA GLN A 241 -17.05 -4.99 -6.27
C GLN A 241 -15.74 -5.72 -5.95
N ASP A 242 -14.62 -5.23 -6.48
CA ASP A 242 -13.30 -5.86 -6.32
C ASP A 242 -12.48 -5.25 -5.18
N VAL A 243 -13.00 -4.28 -4.46
CA VAL A 243 -12.25 -3.48 -3.49
C VAL A 243 -12.97 -3.36 -2.15
N LEU A 244 -12.19 -3.24 -1.08
CA LEU A 244 -12.73 -2.87 0.22
C LEU A 244 -13.13 -1.39 0.20
N LYS A 245 -14.26 -1.06 0.80
CA LYS A 245 -14.78 0.31 0.81
C LYS A 245 -14.50 1.01 2.12
N LEU A 246 -14.10 2.28 2.02
CA LEU A 246 -13.84 3.11 3.21
C LEU A 246 -15.06 3.20 4.13
N ASP A 247 -16.28 3.20 3.57
CA ASP A 247 -17.50 3.30 4.38
C ASP A 247 -17.84 2.02 5.14
N ASP A 248 -17.44 0.85 4.63
CA ASP A 248 -17.62 -0.40 5.34
C ASP A 248 -16.72 -0.45 6.58
N ILE A 249 -15.57 0.22 6.54
CA ILE A 249 -14.61 0.32 7.65
C ILE A 249 -15.04 1.39 8.67
N GLY A 250 -15.69 2.46 8.21
CA GLY A 250 -16.20 3.54 9.07
C GLY A 250 -15.08 4.21 9.89
N ASP A 251 -15.32 4.43 11.18
CA ASP A 251 -14.37 5.11 12.08
C ASP A 251 -13.05 4.35 12.28
N GLY A 252 -13.02 3.05 12.01
CA GLY A 252 -11.80 2.23 12.05
C GLY A 252 -10.74 2.64 11.02
N ILE A 253 -11.06 3.53 10.08
CA ILE A 253 -10.12 4.01 9.07
C ILE A 253 -8.88 4.66 9.68
N VAL A 254 -9.01 5.37 10.81
CA VAL A 254 -7.88 6.06 11.46
C VAL A 254 -6.87 5.06 11.99
N ASP A 255 -7.34 4.03 12.67
CA ASP A 255 -6.47 3.01 13.27
C ASP A 255 -5.84 2.13 12.19
N LEU A 256 -6.60 1.80 11.14
CA LEU A 256 -6.07 1.12 9.97
C LEU A 256 -4.99 1.96 9.28
N PHE A 257 -5.25 3.24 9.03
CA PHE A 257 -4.30 4.16 8.40
C PHE A 257 -2.99 4.27 9.20
N LYS A 258 -3.10 4.39 10.53
CA LYS A 258 -1.94 4.41 11.44
C LYS A 258 -1.17 3.09 11.37
N LEU A 259 -1.86 1.96 11.39
CA LEU A 259 -1.22 0.65 11.33
C LEU A 259 -0.46 0.43 10.01
N LEU A 260 -1.06 0.80 8.89
CA LEU A 260 -0.47 0.67 7.55
C LEU A 260 0.75 1.58 7.33
N ASN A 261 0.94 2.59 8.18
CA ASN A 261 1.98 3.60 8.03
C ASN A 261 2.92 3.72 9.25
N ASN A 262 2.81 2.81 10.21
CA ASN A 262 3.72 2.71 11.34
C ASN A 262 4.86 1.74 10.98
N ASP A 263 6.07 2.24 10.84
CA ASP A 263 7.23 1.47 10.36
C ASP A 263 7.52 0.20 11.21
N ASP A 264 7.25 0.24 12.52
CA ASP A 264 7.47 -0.90 13.42
C ASP A 264 6.37 -1.96 13.37
N LYS A 265 5.16 -1.58 12.96
CA LYS A 265 3.95 -2.43 13.02
C LYS A 265 3.31 -2.65 11.65
N MET A 266 3.90 -2.10 10.60
CA MET A 266 3.38 -2.16 9.25
C MET A 266 3.24 -3.62 8.78
N PRO A 267 2.07 -4.01 8.20
CA PRO A 267 1.93 -5.31 7.59
C PRO A 267 2.75 -5.41 6.30
N ASN A 268 3.19 -6.63 5.99
CA ASN A 268 3.83 -6.88 4.70
C ASN A 268 2.75 -7.07 3.62
N LEU A 269 2.67 -6.13 2.67
CA LEU A 269 1.73 -6.15 1.55
C LEU A 269 2.37 -6.54 0.21
N PHE A 270 3.65 -6.93 0.17
CA PHE A 270 4.35 -7.29 -1.08
C PHE A 270 3.79 -8.52 -1.77
N PHE A 271 3.00 -9.34 -1.07
CA PHE A 271 2.30 -10.49 -1.67
C PHE A 271 1.12 -10.07 -2.56
N LEU A 272 0.68 -8.83 -2.50
CA LEU A 272 -0.40 -8.36 -3.35
C LEU A 272 0.05 -8.27 -4.81
N PRO A 273 -0.83 -8.62 -5.76
CA PRO A 273 -0.51 -8.55 -7.18
C PRO A 273 -0.27 -7.13 -7.66
N ASP A 274 0.52 -6.97 -8.72
CA ASP A 274 0.81 -5.65 -9.28
C ASP A 274 -0.37 -5.11 -10.12
N SER A 275 -1.21 -5.99 -10.66
CA SER A 275 -2.35 -5.61 -11.50
C SER A 275 -3.53 -6.56 -11.33
N VAL A 276 -4.71 -6.20 -11.87
CA VAL A 276 -5.89 -7.07 -11.92
C VAL A 276 -5.58 -8.37 -12.66
N LYS A 277 -4.86 -8.28 -13.77
CA LYS A 277 -4.45 -9.43 -14.58
C LYS A 277 -3.59 -10.42 -13.80
N ASP A 278 -2.73 -9.91 -12.93
CA ASP A 278 -1.85 -10.72 -12.08
C ASP A 278 -2.59 -11.44 -10.94
N ARG A 279 -3.85 -11.09 -10.67
CA ARG A 279 -4.67 -11.79 -9.66
C ARG A 279 -4.95 -13.23 -10.04
N CYS A 280 -5.10 -13.50 -11.32
CA CYS A 280 -5.40 -14.85 -11.85
C CYS A 280 -4.16 -15.74 -11.99
N SER A 281 -2.96 -15.21 -11.70
CA SER A 281 -1.70 -15.95 -11.79
C SER A 281 -0.81 -15.68 -10.58
N ILE A 282 -0.71 -16.65 -9.69
CA ILE A 282 0.15 -16.52 -8.50
C ILE A 282 1.60 -16.67 -8.92
N LYS A 283 2.37 -15.57 -8.79
CA LYS A 283 3.82 -15.58 -9.02
C LYS A 283 4.55 -16.25 -7.85
N TYR A 284 5.70 -16.83 -8.12
CA TYR A 284 6.56 -17.44 -7.10
C TYR A 284 6.91 -16.47 -5.96
N THR A 285 7.26 -15.24 -6.31
CA THR A 285 7.59 -14.18 -5.34
C THR A 285 6.43 -13.92 -4.38
N GLN A 286 5.19 -13.91 -4.87
CA GLN A 286 4.01 -13.73 -4.05
C GLN A 286 3.81 -14.85 -3.02
N VAL A 287 4.18 -16.11 -3.36
CA VAL A 287 4.13 -17.22 -2.38
C VAL A 287 5.15 -17.01 -1.26
N VAL A 288 6.34 -16.51 -1.58
CA VAL A 288 7.36 -16.18 -0.56
C VAL A 288 6.91 -15.00 0.29
N ASP A 289 6.37 -13.99 -0.34
CA ASP A 289 5.95 -12.75 0.31
C ASP A 289 4.74 -12.96 1.23
N ILE A 290 3.75 -13.79 0.83
CA ILE A 290 2.62 -14.13 1.71
C ILE A 290 3.06 -14.97 2.91
N CYS A 291 4.06 -15.85 2.75
CA CYS A 291 4.66 -16.55 3.88
C CYS A 291 5.32 -15.58 4.87
N SER A 292 6.03 -14.59 4.35
CA SER A 292 6.63 -13.53 5.16
C SER A 292 5.58 -12.68 5.87
N ALA A 293 4.47 -12.36 5.18
CA ALA A 293 3.35 -11.65 5.77
C ALA A 293 2.73 -12.42 6.94
N ILE A 294 2.51 -13.74 6.80
CA ILE A 294 2.03 -14.60 7.91
C ILE A 294 2.99 -14.55 9.10
N GLU A 295 4.30 -14.62 8.83
CA GLU A 295 5.30 -14.60 9.90
C GLU A 295 5.30 -13.28 10.66
N ILE A 296 5.11 -12.17 9.96
CA ILE A 296 4.98 -10.83 10.56
C ILE A 296 3.69 -10.73 11.36
N GLU A 297 2.53 -11.10 10.78
CA GLU A 297 1.24 -11.04 11.45
C GLU A 297 1.22 -11.92 12.71
N TYR A 298 1.74 -13.14 12.62
CA TYR A 298 1.88 -14.02 13.76
C TYR A 298 2.76 -13.39 14.87
N LYS A 299 3.88 -12.76 14.49
CA LYS A 299 4.80 -12.14 15.45
C LYS A 299 4.17 -10.92 16.12
N LEU A 300 3.52 -10.05 15.36
CA LEU A 300 2.95 -8.80 15.85
C LEU A 300 1.65 -8.99 16.64
N GLY A 301 0.78 -9.91 16.19
CA GLY A 301 -0.47 -10.21 16.87
C GLY A 301 -0.28 -10.98 18.18
N ARG A 302 0.88 -11.65 18.37
CA ARG A 302 1.16 -12.47 19.55
C ARG A 302 2.16 -11.89 20.54
N GLN A 303 2.64 -10.70 20.37
CA GLN A 303 3.48 -10.11 21.43
C GLN A 303 2.77 -10.01 22.80
N LEU A 304 1.48 -10.29 22.84
CA LEU A 304 0.68 -10.07 24.02
C LEU A 304 0.51 -11.30 24.94
N GLU A 305 0.52 -12.57 24.49
CA GLU A 305 0.03 -13.57 25.47
C GLU A 305 0.59 -15.01 25.49
N GLY A 306 1.40 -15.52 24.64
CA GLY A 306 1.58 -16.98 24.68
C GLY A 306 2.95 -17.57 24.37
N ASN A 307 3.82 -16.80 23.75
CA ASN A 307 5.15 -17.30 23.33
C ASN A 307 6.08 -17.63 24.51
N SER A 308 5.87 -17.03 25.68
CA SER A 308 6.67 -17.31 26.87
C SER A 308 6.34 -18.67 27.46
N GLU A 309 5.07 -19.03 27.56
CA GLU A 309 4.65 -20.29 28.22
C GLU A 309 5.02 -21.53 27.39
N LEU A 310 4.78 -21.52 26.08
CA LEU A 310 5.20 -22.60 25.18
C LEU A 310 6.72 -22.73 25.10
N LYS A 311 7.46 -21.61 25.07
CA LYS A 311 8.92 -21.61 25.16
C LYS A 311 9.42 -22.19 26.48
N ILE A 312 8.80 -21.82 27.59
CA ILE A 312 9.14 -22.34 28.90
C ILE A 312 8.89 -23.84 28.94
N LYS A 313 7.67 -24.29 28.55
CA LYS A 313 7.30 -25.72 28.50
C LYS A 313 8.22 -26.51 27.57
N SER A 314 8.60 -25.93 26.43
CA SER A 314 9.53 -26.58 25.49
C SER A 314 10.94 -26.68 26.04
N ARG A 315 11.44 -25.67 26.80
CA ARG A 315 12.70 -25.74 27.53
C ARG A 315 12.71 -26.80 28.62
N ASP A 316 11.67 -26.82 29.46
CA ASP A 316 11.52 -27.82 30.51
C ASP A 316 11.50 -29.24 29.92
N LEU A 317 10.76 -29.43 28.82
CA LEU A 317 10.78 -30.70 28.11
C LEU A 317 12.16 -31.06 27.57
N ALA A 318 12.85 -30.08 26.94
CA ALA A 318 14.20 -30.27 26.44
C ALA A 318 15.17 -30.71 27.57
N GLU A 319 15.11 -30.06 28.73
CA GLU A 319 15.96 -30.37 29.88
C GLU A 319 15.69 -31.79 30.41
N ARG A 320 14.43 -32.21 30.53
CA ARG A 320 14.04 -33.57 30.91
C ARG A 320 14.56 -34.61 29.91
N ILE A 321 14.43 -34.34 28.59
CA ILE A 321 14.94 -35.26 27.56
C ILE A 321 16.46 -35.34 27.60
N ILE A 322 17.16 -34.21 27.77
CA ILE A 322 18.62 -34.19 27.90
C ILE A 322 19.08 -35.00 29.13
N ALA A 323 18.44 -34.81 30.29
CA ALA A 323 18.74 -35.58 31.49
C ALA A 323 18.51 -37.08 31.30
N PHE A 324 17.43 -37.44 30.57
CA PHE A 324 17.17 -38.86 30.23
C PHE A 324 18.25 -39.41 29.28
N VAL A 325 18.66 -38.67 28.24
CA VAL A 325 19.73 -39.08 27.33
C VAL A 325 21.03 -39.31 28.07
N ASP A 326 21.34 -38.49 29.11
CA ASP A 326 22.53 -38.64 29.91
C ASP A 326 22.51 -39.91 30.76
N SER A 327 21.31 -40.36 31.18
CA SER A 327 21.16 -41.59 31.98
C SER A 327 21.31 -42.90 31.19
N ILE A 328 21.18 -42.82 29.85
CA ILE A 328 21.25 -44.01 29.00
C ILE A 328 22.70 -44.47 28.82
N LYS A 329 22.96 -45.78 28.99
CA LYS A 329 24.26 -46.38 28.64
C LYS A 329 24.36 -46.59 27.15
N THR A 330 24.99 -45.63 26.45
CA THR A 330 25.23 -45.67 24.99
C THR A 330 26.51 -44.93 24.65
N GLU A 331 26.92 -45.01 23.38
CA GLU A 331 28.12 -44.29 22.88
C GLU A 331 27.98 -42.77 23.07
N GLU A 332 29.07 -42.14 23.51
CA GLU A 332 29.11 -40.72 23.82
C GLU A 332 28.76 -39.86 22.61
N ILE A 333 29.16 -40.28 21.40
CA ILE A 333 28.88 -39.60 20.13
C ILE A 333 27.35 -39.54 19.88
N LEU A 334 26.59 -40.61 20.21
CA LEU A 334 25.16 -40.65 20.03
C LEU A 334 24.45 -39.73 21.04
N LYS A 335 24.96 -39.66 22.29
CA LYS A 335 24.45 -38.73 23.29
C LYS A 335 24.63 -37.29 22.86
N ILE A 336 25.79 -36.92 22.37
CA ILE A 336 26.08 -35.57 21.86
C ILE A 336 25.15 -35.22 20.71
N LYS A 337 24.94 -36.12 19.73
CA LYS A 337 23.99 -35.92 18.63
C LYS A 337 22.56 -35.74 19.13
N ALA A 338 22.09 -36.56 20.02
CA ALA A 338 20.72 -36.47 20.60
C ALA A 338 20.52 -35.12 21.32
N LYS A 339 21.48 -34.71 22.17
CA LYS A 339 21.46 -33.42 22.86
C LYS A 339 21.45 -32.24 21.89
N ASN A 340 22.23 -32.28 20.80
CA ASN A 340 22.23 -31.25 19.79
C ASN A 340 20.89 -31.14 19.07
N ILE A 341 20.26 -32.27 18.73
CA ILE A 341 18.92 -32.30 18.13
C ILE A 341 17.88 -31.71 19.08
N VAL A 342 17.88 -32.13 20.34
CA VAL A 342 16.93 -31.62 21.37
C VAL A 342 17.18 -30.13 21.60
N GLY A 343 18.44 -29.73 21.68
CA GLY A 343 18.82 -28.32 21.87
C GLY A 343 18.36 -27.44 20.71
N SER A 344 18.58 -27.88 19.48
CA SER A 344 18.21 -27.09 18.28
C SER A 344 16.69 -27.04 18.04
N THR A 345 15.95 -28.12 18.39
CA THR A 345 14.52 -28.21 18.10
C THR A 345 13.64 -27.73 19.25
N LEU A 346 13.94 -28.08 20.48
CA LEU A 346 13.10 -27.77 21.64
C LEU A 346 13.57 -26.55 22.45
N LYS A 347 14.88 -26.38 22.72
CA LYS A 347 15.36 -25.18 23.43
C LYS A 347 15.16 -23.89 22.63
N ASN A 348 15.30 -23.98 21.32
CA ASN A 348 15.10 -22.88 20.39
C ASN A 348 13.75 -22.99 19.65
N TYR A 349 12.73 -23.55 20.32
CA TYR A 349 11.43 -23.74 19.71
C TYR A 349 10.94 -22.45 19.04
N SER A 350 10.69 -22.55 17.74
CA SER A 350 10.00 -21.55 16.96
C SER A 350 8.90 -22.26 16.17
N PRO A 351 7.65 -21.80 16.24
CA PRO A 351 6.57 -22.39 15.47
C PRO A 351 6.91 -22.44 13.98
N SER A 352 6.63 -23.58 13.35
CA SER A 352 6.77 -23.68 11.89
C SER A 352 5.77 -22.76 11.17
N LEU A 353 6.00 -22.48 9.89
CA LEU A 353 5.05 -21.72 9.07
C LEU A 353 3.65 -22.36 9.11
N LYS A 354 3.60 -23.69 9.05
CA LYS A 354 2.35 -24.45 9.18
C LYS A 354 1.64 -24.18 10.51
N ASP A 355 2.36 -24.14 11.63
CA ASP A 355 1.78 -23.85 12.94
C ASP A 355 1.26 -22.42 13.02
N LYS A 356 1.96 -21.47 12.40
CA LYS A 356 1.55 -20.08 12.32
C LYS A 356 0.26 -19.91 11.51
N ILE A 357 0.15 -20.57 10.35
CA ILE A 357 -1.08 -20.56 9.53
C ILE A 357 -2.24 -21.19 10.30
N LYS A 358 -2.04 -22.36 10.92
CA LYS A 358 -3.07 -23.02 11.75
C LYS A 358 -3.54 -22.15 12.88
N PHE A 359 -2.63 -21.42 13.49
CA PHE A 359 -2.98 -20.50 14.55
C PHE A 359 -3.90 -19.37 14.05
N LEU A 360 -3.53 -18.68 12.96
CA LEU A 360 -4.36 -17.63 12.36
C LEU A 360 -5.72 -18.18 11.90
N TYR A 361 -5.73 -19.41 11.36
CA TYR A 361 -6.96 -20.10 11.00
C TYR A 361 -7.87 -20.31 12.21
N ASN A 362 -7.36 -20.88 13.29
CA ASN A 362 -8.16 -21.13 14.50
C ASN A 362 -8.67 -19.82 15.14
N LEU A 363 -7.92 -18.73 15.02
CA LEU A 363 -8.30 -17.43 15.53
C LEU A 363 -9.45 -16.80 14.71
N HIS A 364 -9.41 -16.96 13.38
CA HIS A 364 -10.33 -16.28 12.47
C HIS A 364 -11.30 -17.22 11.72
N LYS A 365 -11.37 -18.50 12.12
CA LYS A 365 -12.15 -19.55 11.46
C LYS A 365 -13.58 -19.12 11.14
N ASP A 366 -14.32 -18.65 12.17
CA ASP A 366 -15.73 -18.28 11.98
C ASP A 366 -15.91 -17.17 10.95
N GLY A 367 -15.02 -16.16 10.95
CA GLY A 367 -15.04 -15.09 9.94
C GLY A 367 -14.70 -15.60 8.56
N LEU A 368 -13.71 -16.47 8.45
CA LEU A 368 -13.33 -17.09 7.19
C LEU A 368 -14.48 -17.94 6.63
N GLU A 369 -15.16 -18.73 7.45
CA GLU A 369 -16.31 -19.54 7.03
C GLU A 369 -17.45 -18.68 6.50
N VAL A 370 -17.78 -17.57 7.17
CA VAL A 370 -18.82 -16.63 6.68
C VAL A 370 -18.46 -16.08 5.31
N VAL A 371 -17.23 -15.59 5.14
CA VAL A 371 -16.76 -15.02 3.87
C VAL A 371 -16.72 -16.11 2.79
N THR A 372 -16.19 -17.30 3.06
CA THR A 372 -16.07 -18.36 2.06
C THR A 372 -17.38 -18.98 1.67
N ASN A 373 -18.37 -19.06 2.58
CA ASN A 373 -19.70 -19.57 2.30
C ASN A 373 -20.51 -18.63 1.39
N SER A 374 -20.17 -17.35 1.35
CA SER A 374 -20.78 -16.42 0.37
C SER A 374 -20.32 -16.69 -1.06
N TYR A 375 -19.25 -17.47 -1.27
CA TYR A 375 -18.72 -17.85 -2.58
C TYR A 375 -19.09 -19.28 -2.93
N HIS A 376 -19.94 -19.49 -3.92
CA HIS A 376 -20.48 -20.80 -4.34
C HIS A 376 -19.42 -21.87 -4.65
N PHE A 377 -18.21 -21.49 -5.02
CA PHE A 377 -17.13 -22.41 -5.38
C PHE A 377 -16.21 -22.77 -4.18
N MET A 378 -16.36 -22.10 -3.03
CA MET A 378 -15.58 -22.39 -1.82
C MET A 378 -16.36 -23.15 -0.74
N SER A 379 -17.63 -23.44 -0.95
CA SER A 379 -18.62 -23.89 0.02
C SER A 379 -18.40 -25.27 0.68
N SER A 380 -17.27 -25.92 0.47
CA SER A 380 -17.01 -27.25 1.07
C SER A 380 -15.65 -27.33 1.79
N PHE A 381 -15.20 -26.23 2.39
CA PHE A 381 -13.91 -26.17 3.05
C PHE A 381 -14.03 -26.67 4.49
N THR A 382 -13.75 -27.97 4.71
CA THR A 382 -13.66 -28.54 6.06
C THR A 382 -12.28 -28.28 6.67
N ASP A 383 -12.17 -28.35 8.01
CA ASP A 383 -10.89 -28.23 8.72
C ASP A 383 -9.84 -29.20 8.18
N GLU A 384 -10.25 -30.44 7.88
CA GLU A 384 -9.38 -31.49 7.35
C GLU A 384 -8.80 -31.11 5.98
N LYS A 385 -9.65 -30.60 5.09
CA LYS A 385 -9.21 -30.10 3.78
C LYS A 385 -8.29 -28.90 3.92
N PHE A 386 -8.62 -27.96 4.79
CA PHE A 386 -7.75 -26.81 5.04
C PHE A 386 -6.38 -27.24 5.54
N TYR A 387 -6.30 -28.17 6.48
CA TYR A 387 -5.03 -28.70 6.97
C TYR A 387 -4.25 -29.48 5.90
N GLU A 388 -4.92 -30.21 5.02
CA GLU A 388 -4.30 -30.85 3.87
C GLU A 388 -3.68 -29.80 2.92
N TYR A 389 -4.43 -28.74 2.62
CA TYR A 389 -3.98 -27.67 1.76
C TYR A 389 -2.81 -26.87 2.35
N ILE A 390 -2.81 -26.61 3.65
CA ILE A 390 -1.66 -26.00 4.33
C ILE A 390 -0.40 -26.86 4.16
N ASN A 391 -0.52 -28.17 4.29
CA ASN A 391 0.60 -29.08 4.07
C ASN A 391 1.15 -28.96 2.64
N LYS A 392 0.25 -28.96 1.66
CA LYS A 392 0.63 -28.78 0.25
C LYS A 392 1.26 -27.41 0.01
N PHE A 393 0.71 -26.33 0.57
CA PHE A 393 1.21 -24.97 0.44
C PHE A 393 2.60 -24.80 1.06
N THR A 394 2.83 -25.33 2.25
CA THR A 394 4.14 -25.23 2.90
C THR A 394 5.20 -26.08 2.17
N ASN A 395 4.82 -27.21 1.61
CA ASN A 395 5.69 -28.03 0.78
C ASN A 395 6.00 -27.32 -0.57
N MET A 396 5.04 -26.57 -1.12
CA MET A 396 5.24 -25.75 -2.32
C MET A 396 6.30 -24.67 -2.10
N ARG A 397 6.33 -24.00 -0.94
CA ARG A 397 7.41 -23.06 -0.59
C ARG A 397 8.80 -23.69 -0.73
N HIS A 398 8.96 -24.94 -0.28
CA HIS A 398 10.24 -25.65 -0.42
C HIS A 398 10.55 -26.04 -1.85
N SER A 399 9.57 -26.48 -2.63
CA SER A 399 9.77 -26.88 -4.03
C SER A 399 9.96 -25.70 -4.98
N THR A 400 9.34 -24.56 -4.70
CA THR A 400 9.50 -23.33 -5.49
C THR A 400 10.86 -22.68 -5.26
N ALA A 401 11.47 -22.81 -4.07
CA ALA A 401 12.87 -22.46 -3.88
C ALA A 401 13.80 -23.26 -4.83
N HIS A 402 13.31 -24.36 -5.43
CA HIS A 402 14.02 -25.21 -6.40
C HIS A 402 13.41 -25.16 -7.81
N GLN A 403 12.66 -24.13 -8.18
CA GLN A 403 12.10 -23.87 -9.53
C GLN A 403 11.11 -24.94 -10.06
N LYS A 404 10.42 -25.68 -9.21
CA LYS A 404 9.37 -26.62 -9.66
C LYS A 404 7.98 -26.00 -9.61
N MET A 405 7.23 -26.20 -10.68
CA MET A 405 5.97 -25.54 -11.00
C MET A 405 4.77 -25.86 -10.09
N ILE A 406 3.82 -24.98 -10.20
CA ILE A 406 2.59 -24.70 -9.47
C ILE A 406 1.62 -25.88 -9.48
N TRP A 407 0.93 -26.02 -8.38
CA TRP A 407 -0.08 -27.02 -8.08
C TRP A 407 -1.49 -26.52 -8.43
N ASN A 408 -2.31 -27.38 -9.06
CA ASN A 408 -3.73 -27.10 -9.28
C ASN A 408 -4.48 -26.99 -7.95
N GLY A 409 -5.14 -25.85 -7.68
CA GLY A 409 -5.81 -25.52 -6.43
C GLY A 409 -4.99 -24.66 -5.46
N GLY A 410 -3.79 -24.24 -5.86
CA GLY A 410 -2.97 -23.29 -5.09
C GLY A 410 -3.60 -21.92 -4.92
N GLU A 411 -4.43 -21.53 -5.88
CA GLU A 411 -5.16 -20.25 -5.87
C GLU A 411 -6.15 -20.16 -4.71
N ALA A 412 -6.92 -21.20 -4.45
CA ALA A 412 -7.88 -21.22 -3.37
C ALA A 412 -7.20 -21.09 -1.99
N ILE A 413 -6.14 -21.86 -1.72
CA ILE A 413 -5.43 -21.76 -0.44
C ILE A 413 -4.70 -20.41 -0.28
N TYR A 414 -4.15 -19.88 -1.37
CA TYR A 414 -3.54 -18.55 -1.37
C TYR A 414 -4.55 -17.49 -0.95
N THR A 415 -5.75 -17.52 -1.53
CA THR A 415 -6.84 -16.59 -1.18
C THR A 415 -7.28 -16.75 0.27
N HIS A 416 -7.43 -17.97 0.77
CA HIS A 416 -7.77 -18.19 2.19
C HIS A 416 -6.71 -17.62 3.12
N ILE A 417 -5.44 -17.84 2.82
CA ILE A 417 -4.33 -17.27 3.58
C ILE A 417 -4.35 -15.74 3.52
N MET A 418 -4.62 -15.16 2.35
CA MET A 418 -4.77 -13.72 2.20
C MET A 418 -5.91 -13.17 3.06
N ILE A 419 -7.07 -13.81 3.06
CA ILE A 419 -8.22 -13.43 3.91
C ILE A 419 -7.84 -13.50 5.40
N LEU A 420 -7.12 -14.53 5.84
CA LEU A 420 -6.64 -14.64 7.21
C LEU A 420 -5.69 -13.50 7.60
N ILE A 421 -4.81 -13.10 6.69
CA ILE A 421 -3.93 -11.95 6.90
C ILE A 421 -4.75 -10.66 7.04
N TYR A 422 -5.77 -10.47 6.19
CA TYR A 422 -6.66 -9.29 6.29
C TYR A 422 -7.41 -9.26 7.62
N PHE A 423 -7.94 -10.39 8.10
CA PHE A 423 -8.53 -10.47 9.43
C PHE A 423 -7.54 -10.10 10.55
N SER A 424 -6.31 -10.60 10.46
CA SER A 424 -5.26 -10.27 11.43
C SER A 424 -4.92 -8.77 11.42
N ILE A 425 -4.84 -8.15 10.23
CA ILE A 425 -4.59 -6.71 10.10
C ILE A 425 -5.75 -5.91 10.69
N PHE A 426 -7.00 -6.27 10.40
CA PHE A 426 -8.18 -5.61 10.95
C PHE A 426 -8.23 -5.72 12.48
N GLU A 427 -7.91 -6.89 13.04
CA GLU A 427 -7.83 -7.09 14.49
C GLU A 427 -6.76 -6.18 15.12
N ARG A 428 -5.56 -6.11 14.53
CA ARG A 428 -4.49 -5.22 15.00
C ARG A 428 -4.83 -3.73 14.86
N ALA A 429 -5.70 -3.39 13.90
CA ALA A 429 -6.26 -2.05 13.74
C ALA A 429 -7.48 -1.81 14.66
N ASN A 430 -7.77 -2.68 15.61
CA ASN A 430 -8.93 -2.61 16.52
C ASN A 430 -10.28 -2.49 15.78
N ILE A 431 -10.38 -3.01 14.56
CA ILE A 431 -11.62 -3.04 13.80
C ILE A 431 -12.43 -4.25 14.22
N GLY A 432 -13.68 -4.01 14.62
CA GLY A 432 -14.58 -5.06 15.12
C GLY A 432 -14.80 -6.19 14.10
N LYS A 433 -14.96 -7.43 14.59
CA LYS A 433 -15.08 -8.65 13.78
C LYS A 433 -16.19 -8.53 12.71
N ASP A 434 -17.35 -7.97 13.05
CA ASP A 434 -18.47 -7.84 12.11
C ASP A 434 -18.16 -6.87 10.96
N ILE A 435 -17.47 -5.77 11.27
CA ILE A 435 -16.99 -4.80 10.28
C ILE A 435 -15.95 -5.46 9.37
N ALA A 436 -15.01 -6.21 9.93
CA ALA A 436 -14.00 -6.93 9.17
C ALA A 436 -14.63 -7.95 8.22
N ILE A 437 -15.57 -8.77 8.71
CA ILE A 437 -16.31 -9.76 7.90
C ILE A 437 -17.04 -9.05 6.75
N LYS A 438 -17.83 -8.01 7.05
CA LYS A 438 -18.57 -7.26 6.03
C LYS A 438 -17.66 -6.64 4.97
N SER A 439 -16.56 -6.01 5.40
CA SER A 439 -15.62 -5.36 4.49
C SER A 439 -14.93 -6.39 3.58
N ILE A 440 -14.47 -7.50 4.14
CA ILE A 440 -13.80 -8.58 3.39
C ILE A 440 -14.81 -9.24 2.45
N ASP A 441 -16.01 -9.61 2.92
CA ASP A 441 -17.05 -10.22 2.09
C ASP A 441 -17.38 -9.33 0.89
N ASN A 442 -17.57 -8.04 1.11
CA ASN A 442 -17.87 -7.09 0.03
C ASN A 442 -16.70 -6.91 -0.95
N GLY A 443 -15.48 -6.90 -0.47
CA GLY A 443 -14.29 -6.60 -1.28
C GLY A 443 -13.65 -7.81 -1.98
N PHE A 444 -14.05 -9.04 -1.62
CA PHE A 444 -13.45 -10.25 -2.18
C PHE A 444 -14.40 -11.01 -3.13
N LYS A 445 -15.56 -10.46 -3.48
CA LYS A 445 -16.61 -11.15 -4.28
C LYS A 445 -16.16 -11.61 -5.66
N ASN A 446 -15.24 -10.90 -6.31
CA ASN A 446 -14.82 -11.17 -7.69
C ASN A 446 -13.33 -11.56 -7.78
N ILE A 447 -12.83 -12.38 -6.86
CA ILE A 447 -11.42 -12.81 -6.92
C ILE A 447 -11.17 -13.84 -8.04
N PHE A 448 -12.20 -14.47 -8.53
CA PHE A 448 -12.14 -15.54 -9.53
C PHE A 448 -13.10 -15.31 -10.69
#